data_17dbee817d4d4479e91f7d3c70e877b1
#
_entry.id   17dbee817d4d4479e91f7d3c70e877b1
#
_cell.length_a   1.000
_cell.length_b   1.000
_cell.length_c   1.000
_cell.angle_alpha   90.00
_cell.angle_beta   90.00
_cell.angle_gamma   90.00
#
_symmetry.space_group_name_H-M   'P 1'
#
loop_
_entity.id
_entity.type
_entity.pdbx_description
1 polymer ?
#
loop_
_entity_poly.entity_id
_entity_poly.type
_entity_poly.pdbx_seq_one_letter_code
_entity_poly.pdbx_strand_id
1 'polypeptide(L)'
;MSNYILITNDDGVDSPGILSLSQALIARGYRIVILAPEVNCSAGGMSITLGQELDLNERADIAKSLGESARVFSLGGSPCDCIIVGLSGALDDVIPDAKPMLCVSGVNLGPNVSVDVLHSGTVGAAREAGLYGLPAIATSSTEFTTKGLDDAVSATIQVIELVLSIIPKSADNLLRPE
;
A
#
# COMPACT_ATOMS: atom_id res chain seq x y z
N MET A 1 -19.36 2.62 9.23
CA MET A 1 -18.39 2.75 8.13
C MET A 1 -17.26 1.75 8.37
N SER A 2 -16.93 0.94 7.41
CA SER A 2 -15.86 -0.06 7.58
C SER A 2 -14.58 0.48 6.96
N ASN A 3 -13.60 0.81 7.80
CA ASN A 3 -12.29 1.27 7.37
C ASN A 3 -11.52 0.13 6.69
N TYR A 4 -10.51 0.47 5.88
CA TYR A 4 -9.65 -0.48 5.19
C TYR A 4 -8.17 -0.13 5.38
N ILE A 5 -7.30 -1.09 5.10
CA ILE A 5 -5.86 -0.86 4.97
C ILE A 5 -5.56 -0.62 3.50
N LEU A 6 -4.96 0.53 3.18
CA LEU A 6 -4.45 0.84 1.84
C LEU A 6 -3.09 0.17 1.67
N ILE A 7 -2.93 -0.63 0.61
CA ILE A 7 -1.70 -1.34 0.32
C ILE A 7 -1.15 -0.90 -1.03
N THR A 8 0.13 -0.60 -1.06
CA THR A 8 0.89 -0.30 -2.28
C THR A 8 2.28 -0.94 -2.23
N ASN A 9 3.07 -0.82 -3.30
CA ASN A 9 4.47 -1.25 -3.38
C ASN A 9 5.15 -0.59 -4.58
N ASP A 10 6.42 -0.91 -4.84
CA ASP A 10 7.13 -0.54 -6.05
C ASP A 10 7.49 -1.74 -6.95
N ASP A 11 7.21 -2.96 -6.51
CA ASP A 11 7.40 -4.19 -7.31
C ASP A 11 6.28 -4.44 -8.33
N GLY A 12 5.14 -3.74 -8.18
CA GLY A 12 3.95 -3.89 -9.02
C GLY A 12 2.80 -4.66 -8.37
N VAL A 13 1.59 -4.45 -8.90
CA VAL A 13 0.32 -4.99 -8.35
C VAL A 13 0.27 -6.53 -8.29
N ASP A 14 1.02 -7.22 -9.15
CA ASP A 14 1.07 -8.68 -9.24
C ASP A 14 2.20 -9.30 -8.40
N SER A 15 2.98 -8.50 -7.67
CA SER A 15 4.16 -9.01 -6.98
C SER A 15 3.81 -9.96 -5.82
N PRO A 16 4.65 -10.97 -5.57
CA PRO A 16 4.41 -11.91 -4.47
C PRO A 16 4.32 -11.23 -3.11
N GLY A 17 5.08 -10.15 -2.90
CA GLY A 17 5.12 -9.42 -1.63
C GLY A 17 3.78 -8.81 -1.26
N ILE A 18 3.16 -8.09 -2.19
CA ILE A 18 1.86 -7.44 -1.95
C ILE A 18 0.73 -8.47 -1.80
N LEU A 19 0.78 -9.55 -2.59
CA LEU A 19 -0.23 -10.61 -2.54
C LEU A 19 -0.16 -11.41 -1.23
N SER A 20 1.03 -11.80 -0.79
CA SER A 20 1.21 -12.54 0.47
C SER A 20 0.78 -11.72 1.68
N LEU A 21 1.15 -10.43 1.73
CA LEU A 21 0.70 -9.53 2.79
C LEU A 21 -0.82 -9.39 2.79
N SER A 22 -1.42 -9.22 1.61
CA SER A 22 -2.87 -9.08 1.44
C SER A 22 -3.63 -10.30 1.95
N GLN A 23 -3.20 -11.50 1.58
CA GLN A 23 -3.79 -12.75 2.07
C GLN A 23 -3.70 -12.87 3.59
N ALA A 24 -2.55 -12.52 4.17
CA ALA A 24 -2.33 -12.58 5.61
C ALA A 24 -3.22 -11.59 6.39
N LEU A 25 -3.47 -10.38 5.83
CA LEU A 25 -4.36 -9.38 6.41
C LEU A 25 -5.83 -9.81 6.33
N ILE A 26 -6.26 -10.32 5.19
CA ILE A 26 -7.62 -10.83 5.00
C ILE A 26 -7.92 -11.99 5.95
N ALA A 27 -6.95 -12.92 6.13
CA ALA A 27 -7.08 -14.02 7.09
C ALA A 27 -7.28 -13.56 8.54
N ARG A 28 -6.91 -12.31 8.85
CA ARG A 28 -7.15 -11.65 10.15
C ARG A 28 -8.41 -10.79 10.20
N GLY A 29 -9.23 -10.82 9.14
CA GLY A 29 -10.49 -10.10 9.08
C GLY A 29 -10.37 -8.63 8.66
N TYR A 30 -9.21 -8.18 8.18
CA TYR A 30 -9.07 -6.82 7.65
C TYR A 30 -9.66 -6.72 6.25
N ARG A 31 -10.29 -5.57 5.97
CA ARG A 31 -10.60 -5.15 4.59
C ARG A 31 -9.39 -4.44 4.02
N ILE A 32 -9.10 -4.68 2.76
CA ILE A 32 -7.96 -4.09 2.08
C ILE A 32 -8.35 -3.45 0.76
N VAL A 33 -7.63 -2.41 0.42
CA VAL A 33 -7.61 -1.82 -0.92
C VAL A 33 -6.16 -1.84 -1.39
N ILE A 34 -5.90 -2.54 -2.47
CA ILE A 34 -4.61 -2.47 -3.16
C ILE A 34 -4.73 -1.41 -4.24
N LEU A 35 -3.82 -0.44 -4.21
CA LEU A 35 -3.58 0.48 -5.30
C LEU A 35 -2.07 0.56 -5.52
N ALA A 36 -1.59 -0.09 -6.57
CA ALA A 36 -0.16 -0.28 -6.80
C ALA A 36 0.19 -0.03 -8.28
N PRO A 37 1.45 0.28 -8.60
CA PRO A 37 1.91 0.43 -9.97
C PRO A 37 1.58 -0.79 -10.83
N GLU A 38 1.26 -0.54 -12.09
CA GLU A 38 1.03 -1.60 -13.08
C GLU A 38 2.31 -2.38 -13.38
N VAL A 39 3.46 -1.69 -13.31
CA VAL A 39 4.79 -2.26 -13.59
C VAL A 39 5.74 -2.01 -12.42
N ASN A 40 6.85 -2.75 -12.40
CA ASN A 40 7.91 -2.55 -11.41
C ASN A 40 8.53 -1.14 -11.55
N CYS A 41 8.58 -0.40 -10.44
CA CYS A 41 9.11 0.95 -10.31
C CYS A 41 10.32 1.01 -9.34
N SER A 42 11.08 -0.08 -9.19
CA SER A 42 12.24 -0.15 -8.28
C SER A 42 13.21 1.00 -8.51
N ALA A 43 13.80 1.50 -7.43
CA ALA A 43 14.70 2.64 -7.39
C ALA A 43 14.10 3.99 -7.88
N GLY A 44 12.75 4.07 -7.99
CA GLY A 44 12.04 5.31 -8.36
C GLY A 44 12.03 6.37 -7.26
N GLY A 45 12.41 6.03 -6.04
CA GLY A 45 12.37 6.93 -4.89
C GLY A 45 10.95 7.45 -4.62
N MET A 46 10.86 8.71 -4.19
CA MET A 46 9.61 9.41 -3.95
C MET A 46 9.20 10.23 -5.18
N SER A 47 9.21 9.59 -6.37
CA SER A 47 8.84 10.26 -7.62
C SER A 47 7.33 10.37 -7.78
N ILE A 48 6.89 11.47 -8.43
CA ILE A 48 5.51 11.72 -8.82
C ILE A 48 5.43 12.05 -10.31
N THR A 49 4.31 11.73 -10.93
CA THR A 49 4.04 12.04 -12.34
C THR A 49 3.31 13.37 -12.45
N LEU A 50 3.85 14.28 -13.27
CA LEU A 50 3.28 15.61 -13.47
C LEU A 50 2.86 15.81 -14.93
N GLY A 51 1.69 16.42 -15.13
CA GLY A 51 1.21 16.84 -16.44
C GLY A 51 0.88 15.70 -17.41
N GLN A 52 0.62 14.51 -16.90
CA GLN A 52 0.21 13.34 -17.68
C GLN A 52 -1.04 12.72 -17.05
N GLU A 53 -1.89 12.14 -17.90
CA GLU A 53 -2.99 11.30 -17.44
C GLU A 53 -2.44 9.95 -16.97
N LEU A 54 -3.01 9.41 -15.91
CA LEU A 54 -2.66 8.11 -15.36
C LEU A 54 -3.84 7.15 -15.51
N ASP A 55 -3.59 6.00 -16.11
CA ASP A 55 -4.59 4.94 -16.28
C ASP A 55 -4.80 4.22 -14.93
N LEU A 56 -6.03 4.29 -14.41
CA LEU A 56 -6.47 3.55 -13.24
C LEU A 56 -7.34 2.37 -13.67
N ASN A 57 -6.88 1.15 -13.42
CA ASN A 57 -7.53 -0.06 -13.86
C ASN A 57 -7.93 -0.93 -12.67
N GLU A 58 -9.20 -1.38 -12.61
CA GLU A 58 -9.62 -2.38 -11.62
C GLU A 58 -9.09 -3.77 -12.01
N ARG A 59 -8.44 -4.44 -11.07
CA ARG A 59 -7.86 -5.79 -11.21
C ARG A 59 -8.80 -6.82 -10.57
N ALA A 60 -9.93 -7.03 -11.23
CA ALA A 60 -10.96 -7.99 -10.78
C ALA A 60 -10.44 -9.43 -10.71
N ASP A 61 -9.45 -9.78 -11.54
CA ASP A 61 -8.75 -11.06 -11.54
C ASP A 61 -8.07 -11.34 -10.20
N ILE A 62 -7.28 -10.37 -9.70
CA ILE A 62 -6.58 -10.47 -8.42
C ILE A 62 -7.58 -10.37 -7.26
N ALA A 63 -8.51 -9.42 -7.31
CA ALA A 63 -9.52 -9.24 -6.27
C ALA A 63 -10.32 -10.54 -6.04
N LYS A 64 -10.72 -11.23 -7.11
CA LYS A 64 -11.41 -12.51 -7.03
C LYS A 64 -10.58 -13.60 -6.34
N SER A 65 -9.27 -13.62 -6.57
CA SER A 65 -8.37 -14.60 -5.93
C SER A 65 -8.18 -14.34 -4.43
N LEU A 66 -8.28 -13.07 -4.01
CA LEU A 66 -8.14 -12.63 -2.61
C LEU A 66 -9.47 -12.72 -1.83
N GLY A 67 -10.63 -12.64 -2.50
CA GLY A 67 -11.95 -12.72 -1.91
C GLY A 67 -12.63 -11.36 -1.68
N GLU A 68 -13.83 -11.39 -1.11
CA GLU A 68 -14.73 -10.23 -0.99
C GLU A 68 -14.20 -9.07 -0.13
N SER A 69 -13.20 -9.33 0.71
CA SER A 69 -12.59 -8.31 1.57
C SER A 69 -11.54 -7.46 0.85
N ALA A 70 -11.27 -7.72 -0.43
CA ALA A 70 -10.27 -7.04 -1.24
C ALA A 70 -10.88 -6.25 -2.39
N ARG A 71 -10.38 -5.03 -2.61
CA ARG A 71 -10.51 -4.30 -3.88
C ARG A 71 -9.10 -4.06 -4.40
N VAL A 72 -8.89 -4.23 -5.69
CA VAL A 72 -7.55 -4.16 -6.29
C VAL A 72 -7.57 -3.30 -7.54
N PHE A 73 -6.65 -2.35 -7.57
CA PHE A 73 -6.46 -1.43 -8.68
C PHE A 73 -4.98 -1.36 -9.06
N SER A 74 -4.69 -1.26 -10.34
CA SER A 74 -3.36 -0.87 -10.84
C SER A 74 -3.40 0.55 -11.37
N LEU A 75 -2.28 1.26 -11.25
CA LEU A 75 -2.10 2.62 -11.75
C LEU A 75 -0.89 2.67 -12.67
N GLY A 76 -1.02 3.34 -13.81
CA GLY A 76 0.07 3.62 -14.75
C GLY A 76 1.01 4.72 -14.23
N GLY A 77 1.41 4.66 -12.96
CA GLY A 77 2.21 5.67 -12.27
C GLY A 77 3.16 5.07 -11.24
N SER A 78 3.82 5.93 -10.46
CA SER A 78 4.71 5.57 -9.37
C SER A 78 3.95 5.11 -8.12
N PRO A 79 4.64 4.51 -7.12
CA PRO A 79 4.04 4.22 -5.82
C PRO A 79 3.48 5.46 -5.10
N CYS A 80 4.14 6.62 -5.24
CA CYS A 80 3.63 7.88 -4.68
C CYS A 80 2.36 8.35 -5.41
N ASP A 81 2.28 8.20 -6.74
CA ASP A 81 1.05 8.49 -7.49
C ASP A 81 -0.11 7.62 -7.01
N CYS A 82 0.15 6.34 -6.71
CA CYS A 82 -0.87 5.45 -6.13
C CYS A 82 -1.41 5.99 -4.79
N ILE A 83 -0.55 6.52 -3.93
CA ILE A 83 -0.97 7.13 -2.67
C ILE A 83 -1.77 8.40 -2.92
N ILE A 84 -1.30 9.29 -3.79
CA ILE A 84 -1.98 10.55 -4.13
C ILE A 84 -3.39 10.24 -4.67
N VAL A 85 -3.50 9.34 -5.65
CA VAL A 85 -4.79 8.94 -6.23
C VAL A 85 -5.68 8.28 -5.17
N GLY A 86 -5.13 7.38 -4.36
CA GLY A 86 -5.87 6.66 -3.32
C GLY A 86 -6.41 7.56 -2.20
N LEU A 87 -5.78 8.72 -1.95
CA LEU A 87 -6.15 9.65 -0.89
C LEU A 87 -6.83 10.92 -1.38
N SER A 88 -6.84 11.18 -2.69
CA SER A 88 -7.48 12.37 -3.30
C SER A 88 -9.00 12.27 -3.46
N GLY A 89 -9.60 11.12 -3.18
CA GLY A 89 -11.02 10.86 -3.40
C GLY A 89 -11.35 10.19 -4.74
N ALA A 90 -10.36 9.87 -5.57
CA ALA A 90 -10.58 9.19 -6.85
C ALA A 90 -11.21 7.79 -6.70
N LEU A 91 -11.15 7.19 -5.51
CA LEU A 91 -11.77 5.91 -5.20
C LEU A 91 -13.13 6.04 -4.49
N ASP A 92 -13.61 7.25 -4.19
CA ASP A 92 -14.83 7.46 -3.39
C ASP A 92 -16.08 6.85 -4.07
N ASP A 93 -16.17 6.89 -5.40
CA ASP A 93 -17.30 6.30 -6.16
C ASP A 93 -17.27 4.76 -6.18
N VAL A 94 -16.10 4.15 -6.09
CA VAL A 94 -15.93 2.69 -6.17
C VAL A 94 -15.79 2.03 -4.80
N ILE A 95 -15.48 2.82 -3.76
CA ILE A 95 -15.39 2.39 -2.37
C ILE A 95 -16.15 3.39 -1.48
N PRO A 96 -17.47 3.50 -1.65
CA PRO A 96 -18.26 4.47 -0.92
C PRO A 96 -18.24 4.18 0.58
N ASP A 97 -18.31 5.25 1.38
CA ASP A 97 -18.45 5.19 2.85
C ASP A 97 -17.31 4.46 3.60
N ALA A 98 -16.14 4.27 2.96
CA ALA A 98 -14.98 3.66 3.58
C ALA A 98 -13.76 4.58 3.48
N LYS A 99 -12.94 4.62 4.53
CA LYS A 99 -11.71 5.42 4.57
C LYS A 99 -10.51 4.55 4.91
N PRO A 100 -9.31 4.84 4.38
CA PRO A 100 -8.10 4.18 4.81
C PRO A 100 -7.79 4.55 6.27
N MET A 101 -7.43 3.56 7.07
CA MET A 101 -7.01 3.76 8.45
C MET A 101 -5.49 3.62 8.64
N LEU A 102 -4.84 3.00 7.68
CA LEU A 102 -3.42 2.74 7.64
C LEU A 102 -2.98 2.53 6.20
N CYS A 103 -1.79 3.01 5.84
CA CYS A 103 -1.11 2.62 4.60
C CYS A 103 -0.01 1.61 4.91
N VAL A 104 0.10 0.56 4.09
CA VAL A 104 1.24 -0.36 4.12
C VAL A 104 1.85 -0.42 2.74
N SER A 105 3.12 -0.03 2.63
CA SER A 105 3.89 -0.11 1.40
C SER A 105 4.85 -1.30 1.46
N GLY A 106 4.66 -2.26 0.56
CA GLY A 106 5.45 -3.50 0.47
C GLY A 106 4.55 -4.76 0.44
N VAL A 107 5.06 -5.97 0.73
CA VAL A 107 6.43 -6.24 1.19
C VAL A 107 7.39 -6.14 0.00
N ASN A 108 8.38 -5.27 0.07
CA ASN A 108 9.42 -5.18 -0.95
C ASN A 108 10.28 -6.45 -0.97
N LEU A 109 10.55 -6.97 -2.15
CA LEU A 109 11.46 -8.10 -2.33
C LEU A 109 12.90 -7.60 -2.37
N GLY A 110 13.55 -7.62 -1.23
CA GLY A 110 14.90 -7.12 -1.01
C GLY A 110 14.98 -6.04 0.06
N PRO A 111 16.13 -5.86 0.69
CA PRO A 111 16.30 -4.91 1.80
C PRO A 111 16.29 -3.46 1.30
N ASN A 112 15.72 -2.58 2.12
CA ASN A 112 15.87 -1.14 1.99
C ASN A 112 16.62 -0.64 3.24
N VAL A 113 17.93 -0.59 3.16
CA VAL A 113 18.81 -0.23 4.28
C VAL A 113 19.75 0.93 3.94
N SER A 114 20.13 1.74 4.95
CA SER A 114 21.05 2.85 4.79
C SER A 114 20.58 3.82 3.69
N VAL A 115 21.42 4.08 2.69
CA VAL A 115 21.11 5.00 1.58
C VAL A 115 20.02 4.50 0.64
N ASP A 116 19.75 3.19 0.59
CA ASP A 116 18.71 2.61 -0.25
C ASP A 116 17.32 3.16 0.10
N VAL A 117 17.11 3.51 1.38
CA VAL A 117 15.88 4.14 1.88
C VAL A 117 15.54 5.43 1.10
N LEU A 118 16.56 6.16 0.62
CA LEU A 118 16.36 7.41 -0.14
C LEU A 118 15.92 7.16 -1.59
N HIS A 119 16.24 5.99 -2.12
CA HIS A 119 15.94 5.60 -3.49
C HIS A 119 14.75 4.64 -3.59
N SER A 120 14.24 4.16 -2.46
CA SER A 120 13.15 3.19 -2.39
C SER A 120 11.80 3.81 -2.73
N GLY A 121 11.10 3.23 -3.70
CA GLY A 121 9.70 3.55 -3.99
C GLY A 121 8.77 3.07 -2.87
N THR A 122 9.07 1.91 -2.26
CA THR A 122 8.36 1.38 -1.09
C THR A 122 8.38 2.39 0.07
N VAL A 123 9.55 2.92 0.43
CA VAL A 123 9.68 3.92 1.50
C VAL A 123 9.07 5.25 1.07
N GLY A 124 9.26 5.63 -0.20
CA GLY A 124 8.68 6.83 -0.79
C GLY A 124 7.17 6.89 -0.63
N ALA A 125 6.47 5.81 -0.98
CA ALA A 125 5.02 5.73 -0.84
C ALA A 125 4.54 5.82 0.62
N ALA A 126 5.21 5.16 1.55
CA ALA A 126 4.87 5.28 2.97
C ALA A 126 5.07 6.72 3.49
N ARG A 127 6.14 7.41 3.05
CA ARG A 127 6.36 8.82 3.37
C ARG A 127 5.29 9.71 2.75
N GLU A 128 4.90 9.45 1.51
CA GLU A 128 3.82 10.17 0.83
C GLU A 128 2.51 10.05 1.61
N ALA A 129 2.12 8.85 2.04
CA ALA A 129 0.94 8.65 2.88
C ALA A 129 1.02 9.45 4.19
N GLY A 130 2.22 9.54 4.79
CA GLY A 130 2.47 10.35 5.97
C GLY A 130 2.27 11.85 5.74
N LEU A 131 2.56 12.38 4.54
CA LEU A 131 2.29 13.79 4.20
C LEU A 131 0.79 14.09 4.19
N TYR A 132 -0.06 13.10 3.88
CA TYR A 132 -1.51 13.20 3.97
C TYR A 132 -2.07 12.94 5.38
N GLY A 133 -1.20 12.76 6.37
CA GLY A 133 -1.60 12.47 7.76
C GLY A 133 -2.07 11.04 8.00
N LEU A 134 -1.95 10.14 7.00
CA LEU A 134 -2.27 8.72 7.16
C LEU A 134 -1.11 8.00 7.82
N PRO A 135 -1.31 7.29 8.94
CA PRO A 135 -0.28 6.41 9.48
C PRO A 135 0.20 5.42 8.42
N ALA A 136 1.52 5.22 8.33
CA ALA A 136 2.08 4.41 7.26
C ALA A 136 3.24 3.54 7.73
N ILE A 137 3.36 2.37 7.11
CA ILE A 137 4.42 1.38 7.33
C ILE A 137 5.06 1.06 5.98
N ALA A 138 6.39 1.16 5.90
CA ALA A 138 7.17 0.58 4.80
C ALA A 138 7.76 -0.74 5.29
N THR A 139 7.66 -1.79 4.48
CA THR A 139 8.14 -3.12 4.85
C THR A 139 8.93 -3.77 3.71
N SER A 140 10.00 -4.47 4.07
CA SER A 140 10.94 -5.08 3.14
C SER A 140 11.41 -6.43 3.68
N SER A 141 11.55 -7.42 2.80
CA SER A 141 12.23 -8.66 3.10
C SER A 141 13.75 -8.44 3.05
N THR A 142 14.49 -9.03 3.97
CA THR A 142 15.96 -9.01 3.94
C THR A 142 16.54 -10.06 3.01
N GLU A 143 15.72 -11.03 2.58
CA GLU A 143 16.12 -12.16 1.74
C GLU A 143 15.18 -12.31 0.55
N PHE A 144 15.74 -12.67 -0.60
CA PHE A 144 14.98 -12.99 -1.83
C PHE A 144 14.49 -14.45 -1.82
N THR A 145 13.98 -14.93 -0.70
CA THR A 145 13.49 -16.30 -0.50
C THR A 145 12.03 -16.28 -0.04
N THR A 146 11.30 -17.38 -0.29
CA THR A 146 9.94 -17.55 0.22
C THR A 146 9.91 -17.42 1.75
N LYS A 147 10.88 -18.03 2.44
CA LYS A 147 10.98 -17.93 3.90
C LYS A 147 11.19 -16.50 4.36
N GLY A 148 12.08 -15.75 3.72
CA GLY A 148 12.32 -14.32 4.03
C GLY A 148 11.07 -13.49 3.83
N LEU A 149 10.29 -13.77 2.78
CA LEU A 149 9.00 -13.10 2.55
C LEU A 149 7.99 -13.44 3.65
N ASP A 150 7.84 -14.71 4.03
CA ASP A 150 6.92 -15.15 5.10
C ASP A 150 7.29 -14.53 6.45
N ASP A 151 8.58 -14.48 6.77
CA ASP A 151 9.09 -13.83 7.99
C ASP A 151 8.78 -12.32 7.99
N ALA A 152 8.98 -11.64 6.86
CA ALA A 152 8.68 -10.22 6.70
C ALA A 152 7.17 -9.93 6.80
N VAL A 153 6.32 -10.74 6.18
CA VAL A 153 4.86 -10.66 6.29
C VAL A 153 4.44 -10.83 7.75
N SER A 154 4.97 -11.86 8.44
CA SER A 154 4.65 -12.12 9.85
C SER A 154 5.03 -10.94 10.75
N ALA A 155 6.24 -10.38 10.59
CA ALA A 155 6.70 -9.21 11.32
C ALA A 155 5.83 -7.98 11.01
N THR A 156 5.49 -7.77 9.73
CA THR A 156 4.64 -6.65 9.30
C THR A 156 3.26 -6.70 9.97
N ILE A 157 2.65 -7.87 10.06
CA ILE A 157 1.36 -8.03 10.72
C ILE A 157 1.44 -7.64 12.20
N GLN A 158 2.48 -8.06 12.92
CA GLN A 158 2.65 -7.68 14.33
C GLN A 158 2.78 -6.17 14.50
N VAL A 159 3.53 -5.51 13.60
CA VAL A 159 3.66 -4.04 13.61
C VAL A 159 2.31 -3.38 13.29
N ILE A 160 1.56 -3.88 12.31
CA ILE A 160 0.22 -3.37 11.97
C ILE A 160 -0.71 -3.45 13.18
N GLU A 161 -0.79 -4.61 13.85
CA GLU A 161 -1.64 -4.81 15.02
C GLU A 161 -1.25 -3.86 16.17
N LEU A 162 0.05 -3.67 16.40
CA LEU A 162 0.55 -2.71 17.39
C LEU A 162 0.14 -1.28 17.03
N VAL A 163 0.41 -0.84 15.79
CA VAL A 163 0.09 0.51 15.31
C VAL A 163 -1.41 0.76 15.43
N LEU A 164 -2.26 -0.16 14.96
CA LEU A 164 -3.71 -0.01 15.06
C LEU A 164 -4.24 0.01 16.50
N SER A 165 -3.49 -0.54 17.46
CA SER A 165 -3.84 -0.49 18.88
C SER A 165 -3.62 0.88 19.53
N ILE A 166 -2.71 1.70 18.96
CA ILE A 166 -2.30 3.00 19.51
C ILE A 166 -2.82 4.20 18.71
N ILE A 167 -3.24 4.00 17.45
CA ILE A 167 -3.83 5.08 16.64
C ILE A 167 -5.18 5.49 17.24
N PRO A 168 -5.46 6.81 17.37
CA PRO A 168 -6.77 7.29 17.74
C PRO A 168 -7.84 6.81 16.76
N LYS A 169 -8.97 6.30 17.26
CA LYS A 169 -10.06 5.76 16.42
C LYS A 169 -10.80 6.80 15.57
N SER A 170 -10.49 8.08 15.70
CA SER A 170 -11.04 9.18 14.90
C SER A 170 -10.03 9.62 13.84
N ALA A 171 -10.11 9.01 12.66
CA ALA A 171 -9.32 9.43 11.48
C ALA A 171 -9.94 10.65 10.75
N ASP A 172 -10.59 11.57 11.48
CA ASP A 172 -11.24 12.75 10.87
C ASP A 172 -10.25 13.85 10.42
N ASN A 173 -8.94 13.63 10.60
CA ASN A 173 -7.89 14.61 10.34
C ASN A 173 -6.93 14.21 9.21
N LEU A 174 -7.37 13.45 8.21
CA LEU A 174 -6.59 13.36 6.96
C LEU A 174 -6.56 14.75 6.33
N LEU A 175 -5.40 15.40 6.34
CA LEU A 175 -5.17 16.65 5.64
C LEU A 175 -5.25 16.34 4.14
N ARG A 176 -6.40 16.57 3.53
CA ARG A 176 -6.46 16.67 2.07
C ARG A 176 -5.79 18.00 1.70
N PRO A 177 -4.79 18.03 0.81
CA PRO A 177 -4.33 19.29 0.25
C PRO A 177 -5.50 19.97 -0.45
N GLU A 178 -5.74 21.25 -0.15
CA GLU A 178 -6.71 22.09 -0.84
C GLU A 178 -6.27 22.35 -2.29
#